data_98128ceecd4b208c93473873b3a0d9a3
#
_entry.id   98128ceecd4b208c93473873b3a0d9a3
#
_cell.length_a   1.000
_cell.length_b   1.000
_cell.length_c   1.000
_cell.angle_alpha   90.00
_cell.angle_beta   90.00
_cell.angle_gamma   90.00
#
_symmetry.space_group_name_H-M   'P 1'
#
loop_
_entity.id
_entity.type
_entity.pdbx_description
1 polymer ?
#
loop_
_entity_poly.entity_id
_entity_poly.type
_entity_poly.pdbx_seq_one_letter_code
_entity_poly.pdbx_strand_id
1 'polypeptide(L)'
;MATQHQDVSTTSLEAIPSDNALIPARPTALVFDSGVGGLSVYHEVRQLLPDLHYIYAFDNVAFPYGEKSEAFIVERVLEIVSAVARRHPLSIIIIACNTASTVSLPALRGRFSCPVVGVVPAIKPAAKLTRNGIVGLLATRATVQRPYTHDLIARFATDCKILMLGSAELVELAEAKLHGAEVPLSALKKILHPWLKLREPPDTVVLGCTHFPLLHDELAQVLPDGTRMIDSGSAIARRAHWLIETAFSSIPEKKADSEIESIAYCIKLDAQAAGLLPVLQSYGLRSIQELPL
;
A
#
# COMPACT_ATOMS: atom_id res chain seq x y z
N MET A 1 -41.10 -70.62 9.35
CA MET A 1 -41.17 -69.20 9.18
C MET A 1 -39.77 -68.63 9.48
N ALA A 2 -38.99 -68.35 8.45
CA ALA A 2 -37.62 -67.91 8.55
C ALA A 2 -37.60 -66.38 8.37
N THR A 3 -37.10 -65.66 9.36
CA THR A 3 -36.91 -64.18 9.34
C THR A 3 -35.53 -63.91 8.80
N GLN A 4 -35.48 -63.27 7.65
CA GLN A 4 -34.23 -62.76 7.03
C GLN A 4 -33.77 -61.50 7.77
N HIS A 5 -32.55 -61.55 8.28
CA HIS A 5 -31.81 -60.35 8.69
C HIS A 5 -31.12 -59.73 7.44
N GLN A 6 -31.49 -58.51 7.12
CA GLN A 6 -30.80 -57.71 6.12
C GLN A 6 -29.54 -57.10 6.74
N ASP A 7 -28.40 -57.42 6.14
CA ASP A 7 -27.10 -56.74 6.39
C ASP A 7 -27.17 -55.31 5.91
N VAL A 8 -26.92 -54.36 6.79
CA VAL A 8 -26.74 -52.95 6.48
C VAL A 8 -25.28 -52.76 6.14
N SER A 9 -25.02 -52.59 4.85
CA SER A 9 -23.70 -52.21 4.30
C SER A 9 -23.24 -50.87 4.87
N THR A 10 -22.19 -50.89 5.66
CA THR A 10 -21.44 -49.71 6.13
C THR A 10 -20.66 -49.13 4.96
N THR A 11 -21.16 -48.05 4.39
CA THR A 11 -20.44 -47.24 3.42
C THR A 11 -19.30 -46.52 4.12
N SER A 12 -18.07 -46.94 3.82
CA SER A 12 -16.87 -46.27 4.27
C SER A 12 -16.83 -44.84 3.69
N LEU A 13 -16.89 -43.85 4.57
CA LEU A 13 -16.59 -42.46 4.23
C LEU A 13 -15.10 -42.39 3.86
N GLU A 14 -14.81 -42.32 2.57
CA GLU A 14 -13.48 -41.97 2.09
C GLU A 14 -13.11 -40.59 2.64
N ALA A 15 -12.04 -40.54 3.41
CA ALA A 15 -11.45 -39.29 3.90
C ALA A 15 -11.05 -38.45 2.69
N ILE A 16 -11.61 -37.24 2.61
CA ILE A 16 -11.18 -36.22 1.66
C ILE A 16 -9.69 -35.98 1.93
N PRO A 17 -8.80 -36.10 0.92
CA PRO A 17 -7.40 -35.81 1.11
C PRO A 17 -7.28 -34.37 1.59
N SER A 18 -6.64 -34.16 2.72
CA SER A 18 -6.22 -32.83 3.18
C SER A 18 -5.43 -32.19 2.04
N ASP A 19 -5.97 -31.10 1.49
CA ASP A 19 -5.25 -30.22 0.58
C ASP A 19 -3.90 -29.87 1.21
N ASN A 20 -2.88 -30.58 0.78
CA ASN A 20 -1.50 -30.24 1.01
C ASN A 20 -1.24 -29.02 0.10
N ALA A 21 -1.74 -27.86 0.52
CA ALA A 21 -1.46 -26.60 -0.14
C ALA A 21 0.05 -26.52 -0.26
N LEU A 22 0.58 -26.69 -1.46
CA LEU A 22 1.98 -26.52 -1.78
C LEU A 22 2.39 -25.13 -1.24
N ILE A 23 3.05 -25.13 -0.09
CA ILE A 23 3.66 -23.90 0.45
C ILE A 23 4.60 -23.44 -0.67
N PRO A 24 4.38 -22.27 -1.27
CA PRO A 24 5.23 -21.82 -2.36
C PRO A 24 6.66 -21.79 -1.85
N ALA A 25 7.61 -22.29 -2.64
CA ALA A 25 9.03 -22.35 -2.29
C ALA A 25 9.57 -20.95 -1.92
N ARG A 26 8.84 -19.89 -2.25
CA ARG A 26 9.13 -18.49 -1.94
C ARG A 26 7.82 -17.75 -1.64
N PRO A 27 7.67 -17.09 -0.47
CA PRO A 27 6.46 -16.34 -0.15
C PRO A 27 6.21 -15.21 -1.15
N THR A 28 4.95 -15.04 -1.56
CA THR A 28 4.54 -14.01 -2.51
C THR A 28 3.83 -12.86 -1.81
N ALA A 29 4.33 -11.65 -1.99
CA ALA A 29 3.74 -10.42 -1.49
C ALA A 29 3.03 -9.68 -2.62
N LEU A 30 1.74 -9.39 -2.44
CA LEU A 30 1.03 -8.40 -3.25
C LEU A 30 1.17 -7.04 -2.61
N VAL A 31 1.64 -6.05 -3.37
CA VAL A 31 1.57 -4.63 -3.01
C VAL A 31 0.59 -3.96 -3.96
N PHE A 32 -0.50 -3.42 -3.43
CA PHE A 32 -1.56 -2.78 -4.20
C PHE A 32 -1.63 -1.28 -3.92
N ASP A 33 -1.75 -0.47 -4.95
CA ASP A 33 -2.06 0.96 -4.88
C ASP A 33 -3.08 1.37 -5.95
N SER A 34 -3.71 2.54 -5.80
CA SER A 34 -4.58 3.14 -6.81
C SER A 34 -3.82 3.68 -8.02
N GLY A 35 -2.53 3.94 -7.87
CA GLY A 35 -1.62 4.45 -8.90
C GLY A 35 -0.23 3.88 -8.68
N VAL A 36 0.81 4.66 -9.01
CA VAL A 36 2.19 4.21 -8.83
C VAL A 36 2.90 4.82 -7.61
N GLY A 37 2.21 5.63 -6.83
CA GLY A 37 2.74 6.17 -5.56
C GLY A 37 3.15 5.11 -4.55
N GLY A 38 2.44 3.96 -4.54
CA GLY A 38 2.74 2.81 -3.70
C GLY A 38 4.13 2.21 -3.88
N LEU A 39 4.86 2.60 -4.93
CA LEU A 39 6.28 2.25 -5.11
C LEU A 39 7.14 2.74 -3.95
N SER A 40 6.76 3.82 -3.28
CA SER A 40 7.42 4.31 -2.06
C SER A 40 7.35 3.27 -0.92
N VAL A 41 6.17 2.67 -0.69
CA VAL A 41 5.97 1.60 0.30
C VAL A 41 6.61 0.29 -0.16
N TYR A 42 6.46 -0.05 -1.44
CA TYR A 42 7.06 -1.24 -2.04
C TYR A 42 8.58 -1.25 -1.85
N HIS A 43 9.23 -0.12 -2.07
CA HIS A 43 10.68 0.04 -1.90
C HIS A 43 11.12 -0.35 -0.47
N GLU A 44 10.49 0.24 0.54
CA GLU A 44 10.78 -0.03 1.95
C GLU A 44 10.55 -1.52 2.32
N VAL A 45 9.45 -2.10 1.83
CA VAL A 45 9.14 -3.51 2.09
C VAL A 45 10.19 -4.41 1.43
N ARG A 46 10.55 -4.12 0.18
CA ARG A 46 11.53 -4.92 -0.57
C ARG A 46 12.95 -4.82 0.02
N GLN A 47 13.34 -3.65 0.53
CA GLN A 47 14.62 -3.51 1.22
C GLN A 47 14.73 -4.40 2.46
N LEU A 48 13.63 -4.51 3.23
CA LEU A 48 13.61 -5.31 4.45
C LEU A 48 13.36 -6.81 4.19
N LEU A 49 12.66 -7.13 3.10
CA LEU A 49 12.28 -8.49 2.69
C LEU A 49 12.71 -8.78 1.24
N PRO A 50 14.02 -8.76 0.92
CA PRO A 50 14.49 -8.87 -0.48
C PRO A 50 14.18 -10.23 -1.13
N ASP A 51 13.94 -11.26 -0.32
CA ASP A 51 13.78 -12.63 -0.78
C ASP A 51 12.34 -13.04 -1.07
N LEU A 52 11.38 -12.14 -0.99
CA LEU A 52 10.01 -12.40 -1.40
C LEU A 52 9.86 -12.32 -2.94
N HIS A 53 8.89 -13.07 -3.47
CA HIS A 53 8.35 -12.80 -4.80
C HIS A 53 7.35 -11.64 -4.68
N TYR A 54 7.50 -10.63 -5.53
CA TYR A 54 6.64 -9.45 -5.48
C TYR A 54 5.73 -9.34 -6.69
N ILE A 55 4.48 -9.01 -6.41
CA ILE A 55 3.49 -8.56 -7.36
C ILE A 55 3.09 -7.14 -6.96
N TYR A 56 3.33 -6.19 -7.83
CA TYR A 56 2.83 -4.82 -7.68
C TYR A 56 1.58 -4.68 -8.54
N ALA A 57 0.45 -4.30 -7.98
CA ALA A 57 -0.77 -4.09 -8.74
C ALA A 57 -1.30 -2.67 -8.55
N PHE A 58 -1.70 -1.99 -9.62
CA PHE A 58 -2.24 -0.65 -9.58
C PHE A 58 -3.43 -0.44 -10.52
N ASP A 59 -4.36 0.43 -10.09
CA ASP A 59 -5.59 0.71 -10.81
C ASP A 59 -5.51 2.04 -11.59
N ASN A 60 -4.84 2.02 -12.73
CA ASN A 60 -4.73 3.19 -13.60
C ASN A 60 -6.05 3.62 -14.25
N VAL A 61 -7.10 2.79 -14.22
CA VAL A 61 -8.41 3.11 -14.80
C VAL A 61 -9.28 3.93 -13.86
N ALA A 62 -9.25 3.63 -12.55
CA ALA A 62 -10.06 4.34 -11.55
C ALA A 62 -9.26 5.37 -10.73
N PHE A 63 -7.99 5.56 -11.03
CA PHE A 63 -7.15 6.59 -10.42
C PHE A 63 -7.71 8.02 -10.68
N PRO A 64 -7.62 8.96 -9.71
CA PRO A 64 -7.19 8.79 -8.32
C PRO A 64 -8.33 8.38 -7.39
N TYR A 65 -8.06 7.52 -6.41
CA TYR A 65 -9.07 7.06 -5.42
C TYR A 65 -9.53 8.15 -4.44
N GLY A 66 -8.76 9.23 -4.31
CA GLY A 66 -9.13 10.37 -3.47
C GLY A 66 -10.43 11.08 -3.86
N GLU A 67 -10.98 10.78 -5.02
CA GLU A 67 -12.22 11.37 -5.55
C GLU A 67 -13.38 10.36 -5.65
N LYS A 68 -13.15 9.11 -5.24
CA LYS A 68 -14.14 8.03 -5.34
C LYS A 68 -14.88 7.80 -4.02
N SER A 69 -16.12 7.28 -4.14
CA SER A 69 -16.91 6.88 -2.97
C SER A 69 -16.26 5.68 -2.24
N GLU A 70 -16.53 5.56 -0.95
CA GLU A 70 -16.01 4.45 -0.14
C GLU A 70 -16.48 3.09 -0.66
N ALA A 71 -17.76 2.97 -1.00
CA ALA A 71 -18.34 1.73 -1.56
C ALA A 71 -17.63 1.31 -2.84
N PHE A 72 -17.42 2.24 -3.77
CA PHE A 72 -16.68 1.99 -5.00
C PHE A 72 -15.25 1.49 -4.71
N ILE A 73 -14.52 2.16 -3.80
CA ILE A 73 -13.15 1.78 -3.47
C ILE A 73 -13.10 0.38 -2.90
N VAL A 74 -13.99 0.03 -1.96
CA VAL A 74 -14.04 -1.29 -1.34
C VAL A 74 -14.27 -2.39 -2.39
N GLU A 75 -15.30 -2.22 -3.23
CA GLU A 75 -15.63 -3.17 -4.29
C GLU A 75 -14.46 -3.34 -5.27
N ARG A 76 -13.89 -2.23 -5.73
CA ARG A 76 -12.81 -2.22 -6.70
C ARG A 76 -11.52 -2.87 -6.18
N VAL A 77 -11.14 -2.58 -4.95
CA VAL A 77 -9.97 -3.20 -4.32
C VAL A 77 -10.16 -4.71 -4.13
N LEU A 78 -11.36 -5.14 -3.70
CA LEU A 78 -11.69 -6.56 -3.58
C LEU A 78 -11.61 -7.28 -4.94
N GLU A 79 -12.13 -6.66 -6.00
CA GLU A 79 -12.10 -7.21 -7.35
C GLU A 79 -10.66 -7.43 -7.83
N ILE A 80 -9.82 -6.39 -7.74
CA ILE A 80 -8.43 -6.43 -8.22
C ILE A 80 -7.60 -7.43 -7.39
N VAL A 81 -7.65 -7.35 -6.06
CA VAL A 81 -6.92 -8.27 -5.19
C VAL A 81 -7.34 -9.72 -5.41
N SER A 82 -8.65 -9.97 -5.62
CA SER A 82 -9.15 -11.31 -5.95
C SER A 82 -8.67 -11.79 -7.33
N ALA A 83 -8.56 -10.90 -8.32
CA ALA A 83 -8.04 -11.24 -9.64
C ALA A 83 -6.55 -11.65 -9.58
N VAL A 84 -5.75 -10.96 -8.76
CA VAL A 84 -4.35 -11.36 -8.50
C VAL A 84 -4.31 -12.69 -7.74
N ALA A 85 -5.11 -12.84 -6.69
CA ALA A 85 -5.12 -14.06 -5.87
C ALA A 85 -5.55 -15.33 -6.64
N ARG A 86 -6.37 -15.19 -7.68
CA ARG A 86 -6.70 -16.31 -8.59
C ARG A 86 -5.51 -16.79 -9.42
N ARG A 87 -4.50 -15.94 -9.63
CA ARG A 87 -3.32 -16.22 -10.47
C ARG A 87 -2.10 -16.61 -9.66
N HIS A 88 -2.02 -16.12 -8.42
CA HIS A 88 -0.84 -16.23 -7.59
C HIS A 88 -1.23 -16.60 -6.15
N PRO A 89 -0.58 -17.61 -5.53
CA PRO A 89 -0.76 -17.91 -4.12
C PRO A 89 -0.14 -16.79 -3.28
N LEU A 90 -0.99 -15.96 -2.65
CA LEU A 90 -0.53 -14.81 -1.86
C LEU A 90 -0.22 -15.21 -0.43
N SER A 91 0.97 -14.84 0.05
CA SER A 91 1.41 -15.01 1.44
C SER A 91 1.12 -13.79 2.30
N ILE A 92 1.06 -12.60 1.69
CA ILE A 92 0.73 -11.34 2.34
C ILE A 92 0.17 -10.36 1.31
N ILE A 93 -0.80 -9.55 1.75
CA ILE A 93 -1.38 -8.45 0.96
C ILE A 93 -1.04 -7.14 1.66
N ILE A 94 -0.43 -6.21 0.93
CA ILE A 94 -0.08 -4.87 1.40
C ILE A 94 -0.87 -3.85 0.58
N ILE A 95 -1.81 -3.17 1.22
CA ILE A 95 -2.55 -2.07 0.61
C ILE A 95 -1.74 -0.79 0.85
N ALA A 96 -0.96 -0.40 -0.14
CA ALA A 96 -0.07 0.75 -0.06
C ALA A 96 -0.82 2.09 -0.16
N CYS A 97 -2.01 2.13 -0.79
CA CYS A 97 -2.83 3.33 -0.90
C CYS A 97 -3.43 3.71 0.46
N ASN A 98 -3.11 4.91 0.98
CA ASN A 98 -3.73 5.43 2.20
C ASN A 98 -5.26 5.52 2.08
N THR A 99 -5.75 6.05 0.96
CA THR A 99 -7.18 6.20 0.70
C THR A 99 -7.91 4.85 0.69
N ALA A 100 -7.36 3.84 0.02
CA ALA A 100 -7.92 2.50 0.01
C ALA A 100 -7.85 1.82 1.38
N SER A 101 -6.72 1.96 2.08
CA SER A 101 -6.52 1.34 3.40
C SER A 101 -7.57 1.77 4.42
N THR A 102 -7.97 3.05 4.42
CA THR A 102 -8.94 3.56 5.40
C THR A 102 -10.32 2.89 5.31
N VAL A 103 -10.68 2.29 4.18
CA VAL A 103 -12.04 1.75 3.94
C VAL A 103 -12.06 0.28 3.58
N SER A 104 -11.03 -0.28 2.93
CA SER A 104 -11.10 -1.64 2.37
C SER A 104 -10.55 -2.73 3.30
N LEU A 105 -9.75 -2.39 4.31
CA LEU A 105 -9.11 -3.39 5.17
C LEU A 105 -10.06 -4.37 5.86
N PRO A 106 -11.22 -3.96 6.42
CA PRO A 106 -12.16 -4.91 7.03
C PRO A 106 -12.67 -5.95 6.01
N ALA A 107 -13.05 -5.51 4.81
CA ALA A 107 -13.56 -6.37 3.76
C ALA A 107 -12.48 -7.34 3.23
N LEU A 108 -11.24 -6.86 3.04
CA LEU A 108 -10.12 -7.70 2.63
C LEU A 108 -9.78 -8.77 3.69
N ARG A 109 -9.74 -8.38 4.98
CA ARG A 109 -9.47 -9.31 6.08
C ARG A 109 -10.56 -10.37 6.27
N GLY A 110 -11.80 -10.04 5.91
CA GLY A 110 -12.89 -11.00 5.88
C GLY A 110 -12.85 -11.95 4.67
N ARG A 111 -12.17 -11.56 3.59
CA ARG A 111 -12.15 -12.31 2.32
C ARG A 111 -10.92 -13.20 2.16
N PHE A 112 -9.75 -12.79 2.67
CA PHE A 112 -8.49 -13.49 2.47
C PHE A 112 -7.95 -14.06 3.79
N SER A 113 -7.42 -15.28 3.73
CA SER A 113 -6.83 -15.96 4.89
C SER A 113 -5.41 -15.50 5.20
N CYS A 114 -4.68 -14.98 4.19
CA CYS A 114 -3.35 -14.43 4.40
C CYS A 114 -3.41 -13.06 5.11
N PRO A 115 -2.34 -12.65 5.80
CA PRO A 115 -2.27 -11.35 6.45
C PRO A 115 -2.50 -10.19 5.48
N VAL A 116 -3.30 -9.19 5.92
CA VAL A 116 -3.55 -7.95 5.17
C VAL A 116 -3.03 -6.76 5.97
N VAL A 117 -2.04 -6.08 5.43
CA VAL A 117 -1.42 -4.87 5.98
C VAL A 117 -1.90 -3.66 5.20
N GLY A 118 -2.32 -2.61 5.89
CA GLY A 118 -2.69 -1.34 5.27
C GLY A 118 -1.81 -0.21 5.74
N VAL A 119 -1.72 0.83 4.95
CA VAL A 119 -1.02 2.08 5.25
C VAL A 119 -1.98 3.05 5.92
N VAL A 120 -1.51 3.71 6.96
CA VAL A 120 -2.22 4.80 7.63
C VAL A 120 -1.27 5.98 7.87
N PRO A 121 -1.76 7.22 7.89
CA PRO A 121 -0.90 8.37 8.14
C PRO A 121 -0.11 8.24 9.44
N ALA A 122 1.18 8.60 9.42
CA ALA A 122 2.12 8.44 10.53
C ALA A 122 1.92 9.47 11.66
N ILE A 123 0.66 9.69 12.09
CA ILE A 123 0.28 10.69 13.12
C ILE A 123 0.97 10.42 14.44
N LYS A 124 0.94 9.17 14.93
CA LYS A 124 1.53 8.81 16.23
C LYS A 124 3.05 9.09 16.31
N PRO A 125 3.88 8.67 15.33
CA PRO A 125 5.29 9.00 15.33
C PRO A 125 5.53 10.52 15.14
N ALA A 126 4.72 11.23 14.34
CA ALA A 126 4.83 12.67 14.16
C ALA A 126 4.61 13.44 15.46
N ALA A 127 3.57 13.08 16.21
CA ALA A 127 3.28 13.69 17.51
C ALA A 127 4.41 13.51 18.53
N LYS A 128 5.18 12.42 18.42
CA LYS A 128 6.35 12.19 19.27
C LYS A 128 7.60 12.92 18.79
N LEU A 129 7.68 13.24 17.52
CA LEU A 129 8.86 13.86 16.89
C LEU A 129 8.82 15.38 16.93
N THR A 130 7.64 16.00 16.91
CA THR A 130 7.52 17.45 16.90
C THR A 130 8.16 18.07 18.15
N ARG A 131 8.83 19.23 17.97
CA ARG A 131 9.46 20.00 19.04
C ARG A 131 8.64 21.22 19.38
N ASN A 132 7.93 21.82 18.39
CA ASN A 132 7.09 22.99 18.62
C ASN A 132 5.61 22.65 18.84
N GLY A 133 5.26 21.36 18.86
CA GLY A 133 3.89 20.88 19.03
C GLY A 133 2.99 21.09 17.80
N ILE A 134 3.56 21.50 16.65
CA ILE A 134 2.80 21.73 15.41
C ILE A 134 3.20 20.69 14.37
N VAL A 135 2.24 19.88 13.96
CA VAL A 135 2.42 18.84 12.94
C VAL A 135 1.59 19.17 11.71
N GLY A 136 2.23 19.17 10.54
CA GLY A 136 1.55 19.22 9.25
C GLY A 136 1.10 17.82 8.83
N LEU A 137 -0.15 17.66 8.45
CA LEU A 137 -0.63 16.46 7.73
C LEU A 137 -0.88 16.84 6.28
N LEU A 138 0.00 16.38 5.40
CA LEU A 138 -0.10 16.52 3.96
C LEU A 138 -0.68 15.23 3.39
N ALA A 139 -1.90 15.27 2.80
CA ALA A 139 -2.59 14.09 2.34
C ALA A 139 -3.52 14.40 1.15
N THR A 140 -4.28 13.43 0.65
CA THR A 140 -5.35 13.71 -0.30
C THR A 140 -6.53 14.40 0.41
N ARG A 141 -7.37 15.11 -0.35
CA ARG A 141 -8.57 15.76 0.22
C ARG A 141 -9.47 14.76 0.94
N ALA A 142 -9.68 13.58 0.37
CA ALA A 142 -10.46 12.51 1.01
C ALA A 142 -9.83 12.07 2.33
N THR A 143 -8.51 11.86 2.37
CA THR A 143 -7.82 11.40 3.59
C THR A 143 -7.94 12.40 4.73
N VAL A 144 -7.82 13.71 4.47
CA VAL A 144 -7.95 14.73 5.54
C VAL A 144 -9.38 14.87 6.07
N GLN A 145 -10.40 14.53 5.27
CA GLN A 145 -11.80 14.65 5.65
C GLN A 145 -12.37 13.39 6.33
N ARG A 146 -11.69 12.25 6.26
CA ARG A 146 -12.23 10.98 6.76
C ARG A 146 -12.28 10.92 8.29
N PRO A 147 -13.37 10.38 8.87
CA PRO A 147 -13.49 10.14 10.30
C PRO A 147 -12.29 9.37 10.87
N TYR A 148 -11.81 8.36 10.16
CA TYR A 148 -10.64 7.58 10.54
C TYR A 148 -9.38 8.45 10.79
N THR A 149 -9.13 9.48 9.97
CA THR A 149 -7.99 10.38 10.15
C THR A 149 -8.17 11.24 11.42
N HIS A 150 -9.38 11.74 11.65
CA HIS A 150 -9.72 12.48 12.85
C HIS A 150 -9.61 11.63 14.12
N ASP A 151 -10.02 10.36 14.06
CA ASP A 151 -9.87 9.39 15.16
C ASP A 151 -8.39 9.13 15.50
N LEU A 152 -7.54 9.00 14.47
CA LEU A 152 -6.09 8.88 14.67
C LEU A 152 -5.50 10.11 15.38
N ILE A 153 -5.89 11.30 14.94
CA ILE A 153 -5.45 12.56 15.55
C ILE A 153 -5.92 12.63 17.01
N ALA A 154 -7.21 12.44 17.27
CA ALA A 154 -7.79 12.48 18.61
C ALA A 154 -7.16 11.45 19.56
N ARG A 155 -6.70 10.33 19.02
CA ARG A 155 -6.14 9.22 19.80
C ARG A 155 -4.64 9.35 20.08
N PHE A 156 -3.87 9.98 19.17
CA PHE A 156 -2.42 9.93 19.22
C PHE A 156 -1.72 11.29 19.20
N ALA A 157 -2.44 12.38 19.00
CA ALA A 157 -1.88 13.73 18.86
C ALA A 157 -2.70 14.79 19.60
N THR A 158 -3.27 14.44 20.77
CA THR A 158 -4.08 15.35 21.61
C THR A 158 -3.33 16.61 22.03
N ASP A 159 -2.03 16.49 22.26
CA ASP A 159 -1.17 17.57 22.71
C ASP A 159 -0.49 18.34 21.57
N CYS A 160 -0.89 18.04 20.32
CA CYS A 160 -0.32 18.66 19.13
C CYS A 160 -1.38 19.47 18.37
N LYS A 161 -0.96 20.57 17.78
CA LYS A 161 -1.73 21.29 16.77
C LYS A 161 -1.51 20.63 15.41
N ILE A 162 -2.55 20.00 14.86
CA ILE A 162 -2.46 19.37 13.54
C ILE A 162 -2.98 20.33 12.47
N LEU A 163 -2.11 20.68 11.53
CA LEU A 163 -2.43 21.51 10.37
C LEU A 163 -2.60 20.58 9.16
N MET A 164 -3.85 20.37 8.75
CA MET A 164 -4.17 19.48 7.63
C MET A 164 -4.17 20.24 6.31
N LEU A 165 -3.52 19.68 5.29
CA LEU A 165 -3.52 20.17 3.92
C LEU A 165 -3.81 19.04 2.96
N GLY A 166 -4.95 19.13 2.27
CA GLY A 166 -5.35 18.17 1.23
C GLY A 166 -5.01 18.69 -0.16
N SER A 167 -4.23 17.93 -0.96
CA SER A 167 -3.87 18.31 -2.32
C SER A 167 -4.00 17.15 -3.29
N ALA A 168 -4.76 17.33 -4.37
CA ALA A 168 -4.76 16.44 -5.53
C ALA A 168 -3.58 16.79 -6.47
N GLU A 169 -3.25 18.08 -6.58
CA GLU A 169 -2.17 18.58 -7.43
C GLU A 169 -0.81 17.95 -7.08
N LEU A 170 -0.53 17.68 -5.79
CA LEU A 170 0.69 16.97 -5.39
C LEU A 170 0.73 15.52 -5.90
N VAL A 171 -0.41 14.86 -5.99
CA VAL A 171 -0.50 13.51 -6.57
C VAL A 171 -0.14 13.56 -8.05
N GLU A 172 -0.71 14.52 -8.78
CA GLU A 172 -0.45 14.74 -10.21
C GLU A 172 1.04 15.06 -10.48
N LEU A 173 1.64 15.92 -9.64
CA LEU A 173 3.07 16.25 -9.73
C LEU A 173 3.96 15.02 -9.51
N ALA A 174 3.61 14.16 -8.55
CA ALA A 174 4.37 12.95 -8.28
C ALA A 174 4.25 11.92 -9.43
N GLU A 175 3.06 11.76 -10.01
CA GLU A 175 2.86 10.92 -11.21
C GLU A 175 3.65 11.48 -12.40
N ALA A 176 3.59 12.78 -12.64
CA ALA A 176 4.35 13.43 -13.72
C ALA A 176 5.87 13.23 -13.54
N LYS A 177 6.38 13.32 -12.31
CA LYS A 177 7.79 13.04 -11.99
C LYS A 177 8.18 11.61 -12.36
N LEU A 178 7.34 10.62 -12.09
CA LEU A 178 7.59 9.24 -12.47
C LEU A 178 7.60 9.02 -13.99
N HIS A 179 6.94 9.90 -14.73
CA HIS A 179 7.02 9.96 -16.20
C HIS A 179 8.17 10.85 -16.72
N GLY A 180 9.08 11.31 -15.86
CA GLY A 180 10.28 12.07 -16.23
C GLY A 180 10.07 13.58 -16.29
N ALA A 181 8.93 14.11 -15.85
CA ALA A 181 8.73 15.56 -15.79
C ALA A 181 9.44 16.17 -14.58
N GLU A 182 9.93 17.40 -14.74
CA GLU A 182 10.43 18.19 -13.61
C GLU A 182 9.27 18.69 -12.73
N VAL A 183 9.51 18.74 -11.42
CA VAL A 183 8.52 19.25 -10.45
C VAL A 183 8.79 20.74 -10.21
N PRO A 184 7.88 21.64 -10.60
CA PRO A 184 8.07 23.06 -10.40
C PRO A 184 8.00 23.42 -8.92
N LEU A 185 9.09 23.92 -8.32
CA LEU A 185 9.10 24.37 -6.91
C LEU A 185 8.08 25.48 -6.63
N SER A 186 7.73 26.29 -7.63
CA SER A 186 6.68 27.30 -7.56
C SER A 186 5.31 26.71 -7.29
N ALA A 187 4.99 25.55 -7.88
CA ALA A 187 3.74 24.82 -7.63
C ALA A 187 3.70 24.32 -6.17
N LEU A 188 4.80 23.73 -5.68
CA LEU A 188 4.91 23.30 -4.28
C LEU A 188 4.75 24.48 -3.30
N LYS A 189 5.41 25.61 -3.57
CA LYS A 189 5.28 26.83 -2.77
C LYS A 189 3.84 27.34 -2.71
N LYS A 190 3.13 27.29 -3.83
CA LYS A 190 1.71 27.67 -3.91
C LYS A 190 0.84 26.74 -3.04
N ILE A 191 1.05 25.42 -3.16
CA ILE A 191 0.30 24.42 -2.39
C ILE A 191 0.59 24.56 -0.88
N LEU A 192 1.85 24.72 -0.50
CA LEU A 192 2.28 24.82 0.88
C LEU A 192 2.13 26.22 1.47
N HIS A 193 1.71 27.23 0.68
CA HIS A 193 1.55 28.60 1.12
C HIS A 193 0.80 28.78 2.46
N PRO A 194 -0.29 28.02 2.75
CA PRO A 194 -0.98 28.14 4.04
C PRO A 194 -0.07 27.89 5.25
N TRP A 195 0.94 27.04 5.12
CA TRP A 195 1.91 26.75 6.20
C TRP A 195 3.10 27.72 6.16
N LEU A 196 3.62 28.03 4.97
CA LEU A 196 4.80 28.87 4.79
C LEU A 196 4.62 30.30 5.29
N LYS A 197 3.39 30.82 5.30
CA LYS A 197 3.07 32.18 5.82
C LYS A 197 2.88 32.26 7.33
N LEU A 198 2.90 31.11 8.04
CA LEU A 198 2.72 31.12 9.49
C LEU A 198 3.98 31.61 10.16
N ARG A 199 3.81 32.34 11.29
CA ARG A 199 4.93 32.71 12.14
C ARG A 199 5.65 31.51 12.74
N GLU A 200 4.88 30.46 13.04
CA GLU A 200 5.37 29.18 13.51
C GLU A 200 4.78 28.07 12.59
N PRO A 201 5.49 27.68 11.55
CA PRO A 201 5.09 26.58 10.67
C PRO A 201 5.27 25.22 11.36
N PRO A 202 4.67 24.14 10.82
CA PRO A 202 4.92 22.81 11.34
C PRO A 202 6.40 22.43 11.20
N ASP A 203 7.00 21.94 12.27
CA ASP A 203 8.38 21.42 12.28
C ASP A 203 8.47 19.95 11.90
N THR A 204 7.33 19.30 11.82
CA THR A 204 7.19 17.89 11.45
C THR A 204 6.01 17.75 10.51
N VAL A 205 6.22 17.12 9.34
CA VAL A 205 5.23 16.95 8.30
C VAL A 205 5.02 15.45 8.04
N VAL A 206 3.77 15.01 8.17
CA VAL A 206 3.34 13.65 7.78
C VAL A 206 3.01 13.64 6.30
N LEU A 207 3.70 12.81 5.54
CA LEU A 207 3.41 12.51 4.14
C LEU A 207 2.33 11.42 4.09
N GLY A 208 1.07 11.83 4.21
CA GLY A 208 -0.10 10.95 4.36
C GLY A 208 -0.68 10.43 3.04
N CYS A 209 0.09 10.47 1.96
CA CYS A 209 -0.20 9.87 0.67
C CYS A 209 1.06 9.18 0.15
N THR A 210 0.91 8.02 -0.47
CA THR A 210 2.02 7.21 -1.02
C THR A 210 2.83 7.92 -2.12
N HIS A 211 2.22 8.88 -2.79
CA HIS A 211 2.88 9.70 -3.80
C HIS A 211 3.86 10.73 -3.20
N PHE A 212 3.60 11.22 -2.00
CA PHE A 212 4.34 12.37 -1.46
C PHE A 212 5.78 12.06 -1.06
N PRO A 213 6.15 10.86 -0.58
CA PRO A 213 7.56 10.50 -0.42
C PRO A 213 8.37 10.56 -1.71
N LEU A 214 7.75 10.39 -2.88
CA LEU A 214 8.39 10.55 -4.19
C LEU A 214 8.82 12.00 -4.48
N LEU A 215 8.21 12.97 -3.79
CA LEU A 215 8.52 14.40 -3.88
C LEU A 215 9.38 14.89 -2.69
N HIS A 216 10.00 13.98 -1.94
CA HIS A 216 10.73 14.32 -0.71
C HIS A 216 11.76 15.43 -0.93
N ASP A 217 12.58 15.33 -1.94
CA ASP A 217 13.68 16.26 -2.20
C ASP A 217 13.20 17.65 -2.63
N GLU A 218 12.11 17.72 -3.39
CA GLU A 218 11.49 18.97 -3.80
C GLU A 218 10.72 19.62 -2.64
N LEU A 219 10.05 18.82 -1.82
CA LEU A 219 9.40 19.31 -0.60
C LEU A 219 10.43 19.86 0.40
N ALA A 220 11.58 19.20 0.54
CA ALA A 220 12.67 19.65 1.41
C ALA A 220 13.23 21.02 0.98
N GLN A 221 13.20 21.34 -0.32
CA GLN A 221 13.65 22.65 -0.84
C GLN A 221 12.64 23.77 -0.60
N VAL A 222 11.40 23.45 -0.26
CA VAL A 222 10.32 24.44 -0.09
C VAL A 222 9.88 24.60 1.37
N LEU A 223 9.91 23.52 2.14
CA LEU A 223 9.62 23.57 3.57
C LEU A 223 10.74 24.30 4.34
N PRO A 224 10.44 24.91 5.50
CA PRO A 224 11.45 25.54 6.33
C PRO A 224 12.59 24.59 6.70
N ASP A 225 13.81 25.11 6.78
CA ASP A 225 14.99 24.35 7.15
C ASP A 225 14.79 23.61 8.49
N GLY A 226 15.16 22.33 8.50
CA GLY A 226 15.02 21.48 9.67
C GLY A 226 13.61 20.89 9.87
N THR A 227 12.67 21.14 8.96
CA THR A 227 11.38 20.42 8.93
C THR A 227 11.61 18.94 8.71
N ARG A 228 11.06 18.11 9.59
CA ARG A 228 11.14 16.66 9.47
C ARG A 228 9.94 16.14 8.70
N MET A 229 10.20 15.38 7.65
CA MET A 229 9.16 14.66 6.91
C MET A 229 9.15 13.20 7.33
N ILE A 230 7.98 12.66 7.55
CA ILE A 230 7.78 11.26 7.90
C ILE A 230 6.63 10.68 7.09
N ASP A 231 6.81 9.44 6.69
CA ASP A 231 5.79 8.61 6.04
C ASP A 231 5.58 7.29 6.80
N SER A 232 4.81 6.40 6.23
CA SER A 232 4.48 5.13 6.86
C SER A 232 5.25 3.93 6.29
N GLY A 233 6.08 4.12 5.26
CA GLY A 233 6.72 3.05 4.50
C GLY A 233 7.51 2.10 5.38
N SER A 234 8.47 2.61 6.17
CA SER A 234 9.31 1.80 7.05
C SER A 234 8.51 1.08 8.16
N ALA A 235 7.41 1.69 8.65
CA ALA A 235 6.55 1.04 9.64
C ALA A 235 5.77 -0.13 9.04
N ILE A 236 5.29 0.03 7.80
CA ILE A 236 4.63 -1.02 7.03
C ILE A 236 5.61 -2.15 6.72
N ALA A 237 6.84 -1.83 6.30
CA ALA A 237 7.88 -2.80 6.03
C ALA A 237 8.17 -3.66 7.28
N ARG A 238 8.37 -3.04 8.46
CA ARG A 238 8.54 -3.78 9.73
C ARG A 238 7.34 -4.64 10.09
N ARG A 239 6.12 -4.17 9.83
CA ARG A 239 4.90 -4.97 10.09
C ARG A 239 4.81 -6.16 9.15
N ALA A 240 5.09 -5.97 7.87
CA ALA A 240 5.14 -7.04 6.87
C ALA A 240 6.20 -8.09 7.24
N HIS A 241 7.41 -7.65 7.62
CA HIS A 241 8.50 -8.51 8.06
C HIS A 241 8.07 -9.39 9.25
N TRP A 242 7.53 -8.78 10.31
CA TRP A 242 7.07 -9.53 11.47
C TRP A 242 6.00 -10.57 11.13
N LEU A 243 5.06 -10.25 10.24
CA LEU A 243 4.00 -11.17 9.80
C LEU A 243 4.55 -12.34 8.99
N ILE A 244 5.50 -12.08 8.10
CA ILE A 244 6.13 -13.11 7.28
C ILE A 244 7.00 -14.03 8.16
N GLU A 245 7.82 -13.49 9.05
CA GLU A 245 8.62 -14.30 9.99
C GLU A 245 7.74 -15.16 10.90
N THR A 246 6.60 -14.64 11.35
CA THR A 246 5.67 -15.40 12.21
C THR A 246 4.96 -16.52 11.45
N ALA A 247 4.64 -16.29 10.17
CA ALA A 247 3.93 -17.26 9.33
C ALA A 247 4.84 -18.34 8.73
N PHE A 248 6.12 -18.01 8.50
CA PHE A 248 7.09 -18.89 7.86
C PHE A 248 8.31 -19.05 8.78
N SER A 249 8.51 -20.24 9.34
CA SER A 249 9.60 -20.55 10.29
C SER A 249 11.02 -20.35 9.71
N SER A 250 11.15 -20.32 8.40
CA SER A 250 12.32 -19.89 7.63
C SER A 250 11.85 -19.47 6.24
N ILE A 251 12.26 -18.29 5.79
CA ILE A 251 12.16 -17.94 4.38
C ILE A 251 13.24 -18.75 3.67
N PRO A 252 12.92 -19.60 2.68
CA PRO A 252 13.95 -20.34 1.97
C PRO A 252 14.95 -19.35 1.36
N GLU A 253 16.24 -19.55 1.63
CA GLU A 253 17.28 -18.78 0.96
C GLU A 253 17.11 -18.87 -0.55
N LYS A 254 17.34 -17.76 -1.24
CA LYS A 254 17.24 -17.63 -2.69
C LYS A 254 18.08 -18.73 -3.34
N LYS A 255 17.46 -19.81 -3.81
CA LYS A 255 18.15 -20.72 -4.73
C LYS A 255 18.44 -19.93 -6.01
N ALA A 256 19.72 -19.90 -6.40
CA ALA A 256 20.23 -19.12 -7.53
C ALA A 256 19.50 -19.37 -8.86
N ASP A 257 18.78 -20.48 -8.99
CA ASP A 257 18.15 -20.94 -10.25
C ASP A 257 16.63 -20.69 -10.35
N SER A 258 15.96 -20.10 -9.37
CA SER A 258 14.54 -19.77 -9.49
C SER A 258 14.36 -18.26 -9.62
N GLU A 259 14.58 -17.73 -10.81
CA GLU A 259 14.20 -16.36 -11.19
C GLU A 259 12.67 -16.24 -11.31
N ILE A 260 11.96 -16.34 -10.19
CA ILE A 260 10.57 -15.88 -10.18
C ILE A 260 10.64 -14.34 -10.26
N GLU A 261 10.31 -13.83 -11.43
CA GLU A 261 10.38 -12.41 -11.73
C GLU A 261 9.29 -11.65 -10.97
N SER A 262 9.67 -10.63 -10.23
CA SER A 262 8.71 -9.67 -9.69
C SER A 262 8.08 -8.88 -10.83
N ILE A 263 6.75 -8.81 -10.84
CA ILE A 263 5.96 -8.23 -11.94
C ILE A 263 5.03 -7.14 -11.46
N ALA A 264 4.66 -6.24 -12.38
CA ALA A 264 3.60 -5.26 -12.16
C ALA A 264 2.34 -5.64 -12.97
N TYR A 265 1.18 -5.42 -12.36
CA TYR A 265 -0.11 -5.47 -13.03
C TYR A 265 -0.75 -4.08 -13.07
N CYS A 266 -1.26 -3.68 -14.23
CA CYS A 266 -2.17 -2.55 -14.39
C CYS A 266 -3.54 -3.06 -14.87
N ILE A 267 -4.59 -2.27 -14.71
CA ILE A 267 -5.93 -2.67 -15.15
C ILE A 267 -6.10 -2.47 -16.66
N LYS A 268 -5.40 -1.50 -17.22
CA LYS A 268 -5.36 -1.26 -18.66
C LYS A 268 -3.93 -0.95 -19.09
N LEU A 269 -3.40 -1.77 -19.99
CA LEU A 269 -2.06 -1.56 -20.54
C LEU A 269 -2.13 -0.62 -21.75
N ASP A 270 -2.26 0.67 -21.48
CA ASP A 270 -2.18 1.72 -22.48
C ASP A 270 -0.73 2.30 -22.59
N ALA A 271 -0.54 3.27 -23.48
CA ALA A 271 0.77 3.88 -23.70
C ALA A 271 1.33 4.55 -22.43
N GLN A 272 0.46 5.12 -21.58
CA GLN A 272 0.88 5.76 -20.34
C GLN A 272 1.37 4.70 -19.33
N ALA A 273 0.61 3.64 -19.13
CA ALA A 273 1.00 2.53 -18.26
C ALA A 273 2.30 1.84 -18.78
N ALA A 274 2.40 1.60 -20.10
CA ALA A 274 3.59 1.03 -20.70
C ALA A 274 4.83 1.93 -20.52
N GLY A 275 4.66 3.26 -20.54
CA GLY A 275 5.72 4.24 -20.29
C GLY A 275 6.32 4.18 -18.88
N LEU A 276 5.65 3.54 -17.93
CA LEU A 276 6.14 3.34 -16.56
C LEU A 276 7.19 2.20 -16.45
N LEU A 277 7.35 1.38 -17.48
CA LEU A 277 8.23 0.21 -17.42
C LEU A 277 9.66 0.53 -16.96
N PRO A 278 10.35 1.59 -17.45
CA PRO A 278 11.71 1.92 -16.97
C PRO A 278 11.74 2.21 -15.47
N VAL A 279 10.75 2.94 -14.95
CA VAL A 279 10.63 3.24 -13.53
C VAL A 279 10.37 1.95 -12.73
N LEU A 280 9.42 1.12 -13.15
CA LEU A 280 9.13 -0.17 -12.51
C LEU A 280 10.37 -1.06 -12.47
N GLN A 281 11.15 -1.08 -13.55
CA GLN A 281 12.42 -1.83 -13.62
C GLN A 281 13.47 -1.30 -12.64
N SER A 282 13.56 0.01 -12.41
CA SER A 282 14.46 0.58 -11.38
C SER A 282 14.09 0.13 -9.98
N TYR A 283 12.81 -0.17 -9.73
CA TYR A 283 12.32 -0.80 -8.51
C TYR A 283 12.46 -2.34 -8.54
N GLY A 284 12.94 -2.94 -9.65
CA GLY A 284 13.15 -4.39 -9.81
C GLY A 284 11.89 -5.18 -10.17
N LEU A 285 10.86 -4.51 -10.68
CA LEU A 285 9.70 -5.11 -11.32
C LEU A 285 10.03 -5.25 -12.81
N ARG A 286 10.19 -6.48 -13.30
CA ARG A 286 10.78 -6.72 -14.63
C ARG A 286 9.82 -6.49 -15.79
N SER A 287 8.53 -6.66 -15.55
CA SER A 287 7.51 -6.51 -16.58
C SER A 287 6.26 -5.83 -16.04
N ILE A 288 5.46 -5.29 -16.96
CA ILE A 288 4.11 -4.81 -16.71
C ILE A 288 3.14 -5.58 -17.58
N GLN A 289 2.02 -6.00 -17.01
CA GLN A 289 0.99 -6.80 -17.68
C GLN A 289 -0.40 -6.24 -17.36
N GLU A 290 -1.34 -6.42 -18.29
CA GLU A 290 -2.74 -6.13 -18.03
C GLU A 290 -3.35 -7.22 -17.15
N LEU A 291 -4.08 -6.81 -16.11
CA LEU A 291 -4.81 -7.69 -15.23
C LEU A 291 -6.27 -7.76 -15.67
N PRO A 292 -6.73 -8.82 -16.34
CA PRO A 292 -8.15 -8.98 -16.63
C PRO A 292 -8.93 -9.26 -15.33
N LEU A 293 -9.95 -8.44 -15.09
CA LEU A 293 -10.84 -8.52 -13.92
C LEU A 293 -12.00 -9.49 -14.13
#